data_2b4d07ab0c88832847df39179095ac41
#
_entry.id   2b4d07ab0c88832847df39179095ac41
#
_cell.length_a   1.000
_cell.length_b   1.000
_cell.length_c   1.000
_cell.angle_alpha   90.00
_cell.angle_beta   90.00
_cell.angle_gamma   90.00
#
_symmetry.space_group_name_H-M   'P 1'
#
loop_
_entity.id
_entity.type
_entity.pdbx_description
1 polymer ?
#
loop_
_entity_poly.entity_id
_entity_poly.type
_entity_poly.pdbx_seq_one_letter_code
_entity_poly.pdbx_strand_id
1 'polypeptide(L)'
;MKRGLLLIDRGSREREASEELDVICEGIKAKGDYVFTDYCFLEVEPPYIEDGIAKCLKQDIDSLTIVPYFLYPGKKVKNAVTDVMKFQKDTQVKFLVTKQMS
;
A
#
# COMPACT_ATOMS: atom_id res chain seq x y z
N MET A 1 6.38 5.21 18.22
CA MET A 1 6.21 4.10 17.27
C MET A 1 6.35 4.63 15.84
N LYS A 2 7.17 3.97 15.07
CA LYS A 2 7.39 4.35 13.66
C LYS A 2 6.44 3.60 12.76
N ARG A 3 5.55 4.30 12.10
CA ARG A 3 4.53 3.69 11.25
C ARG A 3 4.77 4.04 9.78
N GLY A 4 4.62 3.03 8.93
CA GLY A 4 4.61 3.23 7.49
C GLY A 4 3.21 3.04 6.94
N LEU A 5 2.97 3.53 5.73
CA LEU A 5 1.70 3.39 5.05
C LEU A 5 1.93 3.00 3.60
N LEU A 6 1.21 2.00 3.14
CA LEU A 6 1.28 1.54 1.76
C LEU A 6 -0.13 1.54 1.15
N LEU A 7 -0.31 2.34 0.12
CA LEU A 7 -1.54 2.34 -0.65
C LEU A 7 -1.44 1.27 -1.73
N ILE A 8 -2.51 0.51 -1.91
CA ILE A 8 -2.59 -0.48 -2.98
C ILE A 8 -3.73 -0.08 -3.91
N ASP A 9 -3.39 0.22 -5.15
CA ASP A 9 -4.37 0.55 -6.16
C ASP A 9 -4.43 -0.57 -7.20
N ARG A 10 -5.49 -0.60 -7.96
CA ARG A 10 -5.65 -1.62 -8.99
C ARG A 10 -4.69 -1.43 -10.16
N GLY A 11 -4.44 -0.18 -10.53
CA GLY A 11 -3.69 0.18 -11.73
C GLY A 11 -4.64 0.53 -12.88
N SER A 12 -4.15 1.28 -13.84
CA SER A 12 -4.96 1.68 -14.98
C SER A 12 -4.07 1.97 -16.18
N ARG A 13 -4.49 1.48 -17.34
CA ARG A 13 -3.78 1.73 -18.59
C ARG A 13 -4.16 3.06 -19.21
N GLU A 14 -5.31 3.60 -18.83
CA GLU A 14 -5.85 4.81 -19.45
C GLU A 14 -5.52 6.08 -18.70
N ARG A 15 -4.95 5.93 -17.51
CA ARG A 15 -4.72 7.07 -16.64
C ARG A 15 -3.32 7.02 -16.06
N GLU A 16 -2.86 8.17 -15.69
CA GLU A 16 -1.61 8.31 -14.99
C GLU A 16 -1.90 8.12 -13.49
N ALA A 17 -2.26 6.88 -13.15
CA ALA A 17 -2.63 6.54 -11.77
C ALA A 17 -1.53 6.88 -10.78
N SER A 18 -0.28 6.75 -11.20
CA SER A 18 0.85 7.08 -10.33
C SER A 18 0.86 8.55 -9.92
N GLU A 19 0.46 9.46 -10.81
CA GLU A 19 0.42 10.88 -10.48
C GLU A 19 -0.63 11.16 -9.41
N GLU A 20 -1.80 10.54 -9.54
CA GLU A 20 -2.87 10.69 -8.59
C GLU A 20 -2.46 10.16 -7.22
N LEU A 21 -1.79 9.00 -7.19
CA LEU A 21 -1.32 8.42 -5.96
C LEU A 21 -0.18 9.22 -5.34
N ASP A 22 0.66 9.84 -6.16
CA ASP A 22 1.71 10.74 -5.65
C ASP A 22 1.11 11.89 -4.87
N VAL A 23 0.04 12.49 -5.39
CA VAL A 23 -0.66 13.59 -4.70
C VAL A 23 -1.24 13.11 -3.38
N ILE A 24 -1.85 11.93 -3.36
CA ILE A 24 -2.43 11.37 -2.14
C ILE A 24 -1.34 11.10 -1.11
N CYS A 25 -0.21 10.51 -1.53
CA CYS A 25 0.90 10.23 -0.63
C CYS A 25 1.50 11.51 -0.05
N GLU A 26 1.64 12.55 -0.86
CA GLU A 26 2.16 13.83 -0.37
C GLU A 26 1.22 14.44 0.68
N GLY A 27 -0.09 14.33 0.48
CA GLY A 27 -1.06 14.79 1.45
C GLY A 27 -0.96 14.05 2.77
N ILE A 28 -0.72 12.74 2.72
CA ILE A 28 -0.57 11.91 3.92
C ILE A 28 0.74 12.25 4.64
N LYS A 29 1.83 12.43 3.89
CA LYS A 29 3.11 12.82 4.47
C LYS A 29 3.03 14.16 5.19
N ALA A 30 2.27 15.09 4.63
CA ALA A 30 2.11 16.42 5.19
C ALA A 30 1.46 16.40 6.58
N LYS A 31 0.64 15.38 6.86
CA LYS A 31 0.00 15.24 8.18
C LYS A 31 0.96 14.74 9.25
N GLY A 32 2.06 14.10 8.85
CA GLY A 32 3.09 13.66 9.78
C GLY A 32 2.78 12.42 10.62
N ASP A 33 1.71 11.71 10.32
CA ASP A 33 1.31 10.52 11.08
C ASP A 33 2.16 9.28 10.73
N TYR A 34 2.82 9.30 9.59
CA TYR A 34 3.60 8.17 9.10
C TYR A 34 5.01 8.63 8.73
N VAL A 35 6.00 7.82 9.08
CA VAL A 35 7.40 8.12 8.77
C VAL A 35 7.77 7.76 7.34
N PHE A 36 6.95 6.90 6.73
CA PHE A 36 7.15 6.46 5.34
C PHE A 36 5.79 6.20 4.69
N THR A 37 5.60 6.69 3.49
CA THR A 37 4.36 6.51 2.72
C THR A 37 4.72 6.21 1.28
N ASP A 38 4.10 5.18 0.73
CA ASP A 38 4.32 4.80 -0.67
C ASP A 38 3.06 4.13 -1.22
N TYR A 39 3.12 3.74 -2.47
CA TYR A 39 2.01 3.04 -3.13
C TYR A 39 2.53 1.92 -4.01
N CYS A 40 1.64 0.99 -4.33
CA CYS A 40 1.91 -0.05 -5.30
C CYS A 40 0.62 -0.41 -6.02
N PHE A 41 0.73 -1.24 -7.03
CA PHE A 41 -0.41 -1.63 -7.85
C PHE A 41 -0.64 -3.13 -7.78
N LEU A 42 -1.91 -3.52 -7.85
CA LEU A 42 -2.29 -4.92 -7.88
C LEU A 42 -1.88 -5.55 -9.20
N GLU A 43 -2.09 -4.81 -10.29
CA GLU A 43 -1.81 -5.27 -11.65
C GLU A 43 -1.61 -4.07 -12.57
N VAL A 44 -1.33 -4.33 -13.83
CA VAL A 44 -1.21 -3.35 -14.91
C VAL A 44 0.14 -2.65 -14.95
N GLU A 45 0.61 -2.09 -13.84
CA GLU A 45 1.86 -1.32 -13.83
C GLU A 45 2.62 -1.51 -12.52
N PRO A 46 3.97 -1.42 -12.57
CA PRO A 46 4.78 -1.48 -11.36
C PRO A 46 4.74 -0.14 -10.61
N PRO A 47 5.10 -0.09 -9.33
CA PRO A 47 5.53 -1.25 -8.53
C PRO A 47 4.35 -2.14 -8.14
N TYR A 48 4.57 -3.45 -8.13
CA TYR A 48 3.56 -4.41 -7.72
C TYR A 48 3.61 -4.62 -6.20
N ILE A 49 2.66 -5.40 -5.68
CA ILE A 49 2.55 -5.59 -4.22
C ILE A 49 3.86 -6.06 -3.61
N GLU A 50 4.51 -7.04 -4.21
CA GLU A 50 5.79 -7.57 -3.68
C GLU A 50 6.84 -6.47 -3.58
N ASP A 51 6.94 -5.65 -4.63
CA ASP A 51 7.92 -4.57 -4.67
C ASP A 51 7.61 -3.50 -3.64
N GLY A 52 6.33 -3.16 -3.52
CA GLY A 52 5.89 -2.16 -2.56
C GLY A 52 6.18 -2.58 -1.12
N ILE A 53 5.85 -3.82 -0.79
CA ILE A 53 6.10 -4.35 0.55
C ILE A 53 7.60 -4.43 0.83
N ALA A 54 8.37 -4.94 -0.13
CA ALA A 54 9.81 -5.06 0.03
C ALA A 54 10.45 -3.70 0.32
N LYS A 55 10.00 -2.68 -0.39
CA LYS A 55 10.50 -1.32 -0.19
C LYS A 55 10.14 -0.79 1.20
N CYS A 56 8.91 -1.04 1.65
CA CYS A 56 8.46 -0.63 2.97
C CYS A 56 9.25 -1.32 4.07
N LEU A 57 9.54 -2.61 3.91
CA LEU A 57 10.25 -3.38 4.92
C LEU A 57 11.72 -3.01 5.04
N LYS A 58 12.26 -2.28 4.07
CA LYS A 58 13.62 -1.74 4.16
C LYS A 58 13.68 -0.48 5.00
N GLN A 59 12.52 0.10 5.31
CA GLN A 59 12.44 1.28 6.14
C GLN A 59 12.46 0.88 7.62
N ASP A 60 12.89 1.79 8.46
CA ASP A 60 12.92 1.58 9.91
C ASP A 60 11.52 1.87 10.48
N ILE A 61 10.63 0.88 10.37
CA ILE A 61 9.24 0.99 10.83
C ILE A 61 8.87 -0.16 11.74
N ASP A 62 7.94 0.07 12.66
CA ASP A 62 7.43 -0.93 13.58
C ASP A 62 6.14 -1.56 13.06
N SER A 63 5.37 -0.80 12.31
CA SER A 63 4.12 -1.28 11.73
C SER A 63 3.91 -0.70 10.34
N LEU A 64 3.13 -1.40 9.54
CA LEU A 64 2.81 -0.99 8.18
C LEU A 64 1.29 -1.02 8.02
N THR A 65 0.71 0.15 7.79
CA THR A 65 -0.72 0.28 7.52
C THR A 65 -0.91 0.11 6.02
N ILE A 66 -1.73 -0.84 5.64
CA ILE A 66 -1.99 -1.17 4.24
C ILE A 66 -3.40 -0.73 3.90
N VAL A 67 -3.52 0.14 2.91
CA VAL A 67 -4.79 0.74 2.52
C VAL A 67 -5.15 0.32 1.10
N PRO A 68 -6.11 -0.61 0.94
CA PRO A 68 -6.60 -0.95 -0.40
C PRO A 68 -7.40 0.22 -0.95
N TYR A 69 -6.91 0.81 -2.02
CA TYR A 69 -7.54 1.97 -2.65
C TYR A 69 -8.17 1.55 -3.98
N PHE A 70 -9.34 0.92 -3.88
CA PHE A 70 -10.08 0.43 -5.05
C PHE A 70 -11.45 1.07 -5.12
N LEU A 71 -11.93 1.29 -6.35
CA LEU A 71 -13.27 1.80 -6.56
C LEU A 71 -14.32 0.70 -6.38
N TYR A 72 -13.96 -0.55 -6.67
CA TYR A 72 -14.90 -1.67 -6.63
C TYR A 72 -14.43 -2.77 -5.68
N PRO A 73 -15.25 -3.18 -4.71
CA PRO A 73 -14.95 -4.31 -3.85
C PRO A 73 -15.06 -5.62 -4.61
N GLY A 74 -14.50 -6.69 -4.07
CA GLY A 74 -14.66 -8.01 -4.66
C GLY A 74 -13.45 -8.91 -4.44
N LYS A 75 -13.35 -9.94 -5.26
CA LYS A 75 -12.31 -10.95 -5.15
C LYS A 75 -10.91 -10.38 -5.21
N LYS A 76 -10.69 -9.34 -5.99
CA LYS A 76 -9.37 -8.73 -6.13
C LYS A 76 -8.88 -8.12 -4.82
N VAL A 77 -9.80 -7.51 -4.06
CA VAL A 77 -9.46 -6.95 -2.76
C VAL A 77 -9.05 -8.08 -1.81
N LYS A 78 -9.83 -9.16 -1.76
CA LYS A 78 -9.51 -10.30 -0.91
C LYS A 78 -8.18 -10.93 -1.28
N ASN A 79 -7.92 -11.08 -2.58
CA ASN A 79 -6.68 -11.65 -3.06
C ASN A 79 -5.48 -10.76 -2.70
N ALA A 80 -5.64 -9.45 -2.83
CA ALA A 80 -4.60 -8.50 -2.46
C ALA A 80 -4.26 -8.61 -0.98
N VAL A 81 -5.29 -8.65 -0.12
CA VAL A 81 -5.08 -8.79 1.32
C VAL A 81 -4.37 -10.11 1.64
N THR A 82 -4.80 -11.20 1.00
CA THR A 82 -4.18 -12.51 1.20
C THR A 82 -2.71 -12.47 0.80
N ASP A 83 -2.39 -11.88 -0.34
CA ASP A 83 -1.01 -11.77 -0.82
C ASP A 83 -0.15 -10.95 0.14
N VAL A 84 -0.68 -9.85 0.62
CA VAL A 84 0.00 -8.99 1.58
C VAL A 84 0.31 -9.75 2.87
N MET A 85 -0.68 -10.47 3.39
CA MET A 85 -0.52 -11.17 4.66
C MET A 85 0.47 -12.33 4.61
N LYS A 86 0.79 -12.83 3.42
CA LYS A 86 1.82 -13.84 3.27
C LYS A 86 3.19 -13.32 3.72
N PHE A 87 3.43 -12.03 3.60
CA PHE A 87 4.70 -11.43 3.98
C PHE A 87 4.83 -11.22 5.49
N GLN A 88 3.73 -11.30 6.23
CA GLN A 88 3.76 -11.10 7.68
C GLN A 88 4.65 -12.13 8.37
N LYS A 89 4.75 -13.32 7.83
CA LYS A 89 5.56 -14.39 8.40
C LYS A 89 7.07 -14.11 8.34
N ASP A 90 7.47 -13.27 7.39
CA ASP A 90 8.88 -13.03 7.10
C ASP A 90 9.41 -11.76 7.78
N THR A 91 8.59 -11.09 8.57
CA THR A 91 8.98 -9.83 9.17
C THR A 91 8.36 -9.65 10.55
N GLN A 92 9.03 -8.85 11.38
CA GLN A 92 8.51 -8.47 12.69
C GLN A 92 7.66 -7.21 12.60
N VAL A 93 7.67 -6.55 11.45
CA VAL A 93 6.82 -5.38 11.22
C VAL A 93 5.36 -5.84 11.22
N LYS A 94 4.54 -5.20 12.04
CA LYS A 94 3.13 -5.56 12.14
C LYS A 94 2.33 -4.94 11.01
N PHE A 95 1.61 -5.77 10.27
CA PHE A 95 0.75 -5.30 9.18
C PHE A 95 -0.66 -5.02 9.70
N LEU A 96 -1.18 -3.87 9.33
CA LEU A 96 -2.54 -3.45 9.68
C LEU A 96 -3.26 -3.12 8.38
N VAL A 97 -4.27 -3.91 8.04
CA VAL A 97 -5.02 -3.70 6.81
C VAL A 97 -6.28 -2.92 7.12
N THR A 98 -6.46 -1.78 6.48
CA THR A 98 -7.64 -0.94 6.69
C THR A 98 -8.76 -1.37 5.75
N LYS A 99 -9.93 -0.80 5.97
CA LYS A 99 -11.05 -1.00 5.05
C LYS A 99 -10.72 -0.30 3.73
N GLN A 100 -11.32 -0.82 2.68
CA GLN A 100 -11.21 -0.25 1.36
C GLN A 100 -11.64 1.21 1.34
N MET A 101 -10.86 2.04 0.65
CA MET A 101 -11.24 3.42 0.38
C MET A 101 -11.90 3.46 -1.00
N SER A 102 -13.03 4.08 -1.09
CA SER A 102 -13.73 4.20 -2.36
C SER A 102 -14.22 5.62 -2.57
#